data_614eca7060397cfd1b012eb94d4fdf33
#
_entry.id   614eca7060397cfd1b012eb94d4fdf33
#
_cell.length_a   1.000
_cell.length_b   1.000
_cell.length_c   1.000
_cell.angle_alpha   90.00
_cell.angle_beta   90.00
_cell.angle_gamma   90.00
#
_symmetry.space_group_name_H-M   'P 1'
#
loop_
_entity.id
_entity.type
_entity.pdbx_description
1 polymer ?
#
loop_
_entity_poly.entity_id
_entity_poly.type
_entity_poly.pdbx_seq_one_letter_code
_entity_poly.pdbx_strand_id
1 'polypeptide(L)'
;MKNLLNLMKLLVLILMTTSQANADDTAITVYSTAAAGSISPAQFQNPRSNVPGYAMVKQDRMINIQKGQFELRFSDVTSQIDPTTVSFSTPNNPGAAYVLDQNYQFDIVSTEKLLAKYVGQQVIVEQTSGGKNKTIQGKLLGTNGGIIVQELTGSVITLNSYDSVAFPSLPGGLLTKTNFVVVIKG
;
A
#
# COMPACT_ATOMS: atom_id res chain seq x y z
N MET A 1 -18.49 15.45 -45.67
CA MET A 1 -17.04 15.16 -45.79
C MET A 1 -16.21 15.76 -44.64
N LYS A 2 -16.43 17.03 -44.20
CA LYS A 2 -15.66 17.62 -43.06
C LYS A 2 -15.80 16.88 -41.73
N ASN A 3 -16.99 16.33 -41.41
CA ASN A 3 -17.24 15.62 -40.16
C ASN A 3 -16.56 14.24 -40.09
N LEU A 4 -16.41 13.56 -41.22
CA LEU A 4 -15.72 12.27 -41.33
C LEU A 4 -14.22 12.43 -41.11
N LEU A 5 -13.63 13.52 -41.63
CA LEU A 5 -12.23 13.85 -41.49
C LEU A 5 -11.85 14.23 -40.03
N ASN A 6 -12.78 14.89 -39.31
CA ASN A 6 -12.58 15.23 -37.92
C ASN A 6 -12.75 13.99 -36.97
N LEU A 7 -13.67 13.08 -37.36
CA LEU A 7 -13.83 11.81 -36.63
C LEU A 7 -12.61 10.91 -36.78
N MET A 8 -12.01 10.90 -38.02
CA MET A 8 -10.78 10.16 -38.28
C MET A 8 -9.55 10.75 -37.59
N LYS A 9 -9.49 12.09 -37.43
CA LYS A 9 -8.44 12.76 -36.64
C LYS A 9 -8.59 12.49 -35.12
N LEU A 10 -9.82 12.38 -34.63
CA LEU A 10 -10.09 12.03 -33.23
C LEU A 10 -9.76 10.56 -32.95
N LEU A 11 -10.03 9.66 -33.91
CA LEU A 11 -9.71 8.25 -33.78
C LEU A 11 -8.17 7.99 -33.78
N VAL A 12 -7.40 8.77 -34.56
CA VAL A 12 -5.93 8.67 -34.57
C VAL A 12 -5.29 9.22 -33.31
N LEU A 13 -5.93 10.17 -32.63
CA LEU A 13 -5.43 10.73 -31.36
C LEU A 13 -5.62 9.80 -30.16
N ILE A 14 -6.57 8.86 -30.24
CA ILE A 14 -6.84 7.86 -29.17
C ILE A 14 -5.87 6.65 -29.26
N LEU A 15 -5.17 6.46 -30.37
CA LEU A 15 -4.29 5.30 -30.58
C LEU A 15 -2.83 5.51 -30.14
N MET A 16 -2.48 6.63 -29.51
CA MET A 16 -1.08 6.92 -29.11
C MET A 16 -0.80 6.86 -27.60
N THR A 17 -1.60 6.17 -26.84
CA THR A 17 -1.25 5.88 -25.43
C THR A 17 -1.20 4.38 -25.17
N THR A 18 -0.47 3.64 -25.96
CA THR A 18 0.06 2.36 -25.51
C THR A 18 1.32 2.67 -24.70
N SER A 19 1.18 2.84 -23.40
CA SER A 19 2.29 2.63 -22.48
C SER A 19 2.76 1.20 -22.71
N GLN A 20 3.86 1.01 -23.41
CA GLN A 20 4.55 -0.26 -23.39
C GLN A 20 5.08 -0.42 -21.96
N ALA A 21 4.41 -1.25 -21.18
CA ALA A 21 4.99 -1.79 -19.98
C ALA A 21 6.14 -2.68 -20.44
N ASN A 22 7.36 -2.14 -20.46
CA ASN A 22 8.55 -2.97 -20.59
C ASN A 22 8.54 -3.91 -19.42
N ALA A 23 8.60 -5.21 -19.68
CA ALA A 23 8.72 -6.22 -18.63
C ALA A 23 9.98 -5.90 -17.84
N ASP A 24 9.82 -5.64 -16.54
CA ASP A 24 10.94 -5.43 -15.66
C ASP A 24 11.70 -6.74 -15.50
N ASP A 25 13.00 -6.73 -15.72
CA ASP A 25 13.83 -7.89 -15.41
C ASP A 25 14.02 -7.95 -13.90
N THR A 26 13.62 -9.09 -13.29
CA THR A 26 13.66 -9.28 -11.85
C THR A 26 14.43 -10.54 -11.50
N ALA A 27 15.52 -10.38 -10.75
CA ALA A 27 16.28 -11.47 -10.17
C ALA A 27 16.09 -11.51 -8.64
N ILE A 28 15.82 -12.70 -8.09
CA ILE A 28 15.64 -12.92 -6.67
C ILE A 28 16.68 -13.91 -6.19
N THR A 29 17.45 -13.54 -5.16
CA THR A 29 18.39 -14.42 -4.47
C THR A 29 17.95 -14.59 -3.03
N VAL A 30 17.70 -15.83 -2.62
CA VAL A 30 17.22 -16.15 -1.26
C VAL A 30 18.39 -16.68 -0.43
N TYR A 31 18.56 -16.12 0.75
CA TYR A 31 19.57 -16.51 1.73
C TYR A 31 18.89 -17.05 2.99
N SER A 32 19.27 -18.26 3.42
CA SER A 32 18.89 -18.76 4.73
C SER A 32 19.93 -18.36 5.77
N THR A 33 19.46 -17.86 6.91
CA THR A 33 20.32 -17.58 8.08
C THR A 33 20.26 -18.72 9.12
N ALA A 34 19.56 -19.82 8.80
CA ALA A 34 19.50 -20.98 9.65
C ALA A 34 20.87 -21.66 9.75
N ALA A 35 21.24 -22.11 10.96
CA ALA A 35 22.43 -22.91 11.14
C ALA A 35 22.33 -24.25 10.39
N ALA A 36 23.44 -24.78 9.92
CA ALA A 36 23.46 -26.07 9.22
C ALA A 36 22.84 -27.17 10.11
N GLY A 37 21.88 -27.92 9.55
CA GLY A 37 21.17 -29.00 10.26
C GLY A 37 20.09 -28.53 11.24
N SER A 38 19.87 -27.23 11.41
CA SER A 38 18.82 -26.71 12.32
C SER A 38 17.41 -26.80 11.74
N ILE A 39 17.27 -27.02 10.44
CA ILE A 39 15.98 -27.13 9.75
C ILE A 39 15.72 -28.60 9.40
N SER A 40 14.66 -29.15 9.95
CA SER A 40 14.25 -30.52 9.65
C SER A 40 13.48 -30.61 8.31
N PRO A 41 13.51 -31.77 7.61
CA PRO A 41 12.72 -31.95 6.40
C PRO A 41 11.21 -31.67 6.58
N ALA A 42 10.65 -31.93 7.76
CA ALA A 42 9.26 -31.67 8.09
C ALA A 42 8.93 -30.16 8.11
N GLN A 43 9.91 -29.31 8.40
CA GLN A 43 9.71 -27.86 8.36
C GLN A 43 9.56 -27.34 6.94
N PHE A 44 10.22 -27.95 5.95
CA PHE A 44 10.03 -27.59 4.53
C PHE A 44 8.66 -28.02 3.98
N GLN A 45 8.05 -29.04 4.56
CA GLN A 45 6.73 -29.52 4.14
C GLN A 45 5.59 -28.71 4.76
N ASN A 46 5.88 -27.90 5.78
CA ASN A 46 4.87 -27.05 6.41
C ASN A 46 4.97 -25.60 5.87
N PRO A 47 3.99 -25.15 5.06
CA PRO A 47 4.00 -23.78 4.50
C PRO A 47 3.96 -22.67 5.56
N ARG A 48 3.66 -23.02 6.82
CA ARG A 48 3.63 -22.09 7.96
C ARG A 48 4.92 -22.10 8.79
N SER A 49 5.88 -22.95 8.46
CA SER A 49 7.16 -22.95 9.19
C SER A 49 7.98 -21.73 8.74
N ASN A 50 8.41 -20.97 9.72
CA ASN A 50 9.27 -19.82 9.49
C ASN A 50 10.73 -20.29 9.39
N VAL A 51 11.26 -20.33 8.17
CA VAL A 51 12.70 -20.53 7.95
C VAL A 51 13.37 -19.16 7.99
N PRO A 52 14.26 -18.89 8.96
CA PRO A 52 14.91 -17.58 9.04
C PRO A 52 15.79 -17.33 7.82
N GLY A 53 15.64 -16.15 7.25
CA GLY A 53 16.37 -15.78 6.05
C GLY A 53 15.95 -14.41 5.52
N TYR A 54 16.57 -14.02 4.42
CA TYR A 54 16.20 -12.81 3.67
C TYR A 54 16.33 -13.07 2.17
N ALA A 55 15.67 -12.23 1.39
CA ALA A 55 15.79 -12.26 -0.07
C ALA A 55 16.36 -10.92 -0.55
N MET A 56 17.31 -11.00 -1.48
CA MET A 56 17.75 -9.85 -2.26
C MET A 56 16.98 -9.83 -3.57
N VAL A 57 16.35 -8.72 -3.87
CA VAL A 57 15.61 -8.50 -5.12
C VAL A 57 16.36 -7.47 -5.95
N LYS A 58 16.80 -7.84 -7.14
CA LYS A 58 17.36 -6.93 -8.13
C LYS A 58 16.35 -6.73 -9.24
N GLN A 59 16.05 -5.48 -9.57
CA GLN A 59 15.14 -5.13 -10.66
C GLN A 59 15.79 -4.11 -11.58
N ASP A 60 15.77 -4.40 -12.87
CA ASP A 60 16.21 -3.48 -13.90
C ASP A 60 14.98 -2.86 -14.56
N ARG A 61 14.82 -1.54 -14.44
CA ARG A 61 13.64 -0.79 -14.93
C ARG A 61 14.07 0.32 -15.88
N MET A 62 13.33 0.44 -16.97
CA MET A 62 13.51 1.57 -17.90
C MET A 62 12.70 2.77 -17.40
N ILE A 63 13.42 3.84 -17.04
CA ILE A 63 12.82 5.07 -16.53
C ILE A 63 13.26 6.24 -17.39
N ASN A 64 12.30 7.06 -17.83
CA ASN A 64 12.61 8.29 -18.55
C ASN A 64 13.01 9.39 -17.54
N ILE A 65 14.29 9.69 -17.48
CA ILE A 65 14.85 10.70 -16.59
C ILE A 65 14.79 12.06 -17.26
N GLN A 66 14.05 12.98 -16.67
CA GLN A 66 13.98 14.37 -17.12
C GLN A 66 15.06 15.20 -16.43
N LYS A 67 15.48 16.30 -17.06
CA LYS A 67 16.42 17.24 -16.45
C LYS A 67 15.78 17.92 -15.24
N GLY A 68 16.49 17.97 -14.13
CA GLY A 68 16.03 18.59 -12.88
C GLY A 68 15.70 17.57 -11.79
N GLN A 69 14.96 18.01 -10.79
CA GLN A 69 14.54 17.17 -9.66
C GLN A 69 13.13 16.64 -9.91
N PHE A 70 12.93 15.34 -9.68
CA PHE A 70 11.62 14.70 -9.76
C PHE A 70 11.52 13.48 -8.84
N GLU A 71 10.29 13.05 -8.62
CA GLU A 71 9.94 11.96 -7.72
C GLU A 71 9.59 10.71 -8.51
N LEU A 72 10.18 9.58 -8.15
CA LEU A 72 9.80 8.25 -8.62
C LEU A 72 9.06 7.51 -7.53
N ARG A 73 7.95 6.87 -7.88
CA ARG A 73 7.15 6.04 -6.98
C ARG A 73 7.15 4.60 -7.45
N PHE A 74 7.54 3.71 -6.55
CA PHE A 74 7.47 2.27 -6.73
C PHE A 74 6.40 1.71 -5.79
N SER A 75 5.23 1.36 -6.33
CA SER A 75 4.08 0.87 -5.56
C SER A 75 3.96 -0.65 -5.54
N ASP A 76 4.91 -1.34 -6.15
CA ASP A 76 5.00 -2.79 -6.28
C ASP A 76 6.07 -3.41 -5.35
N VAL A 77 6.51 -2.66 -4.36
CA VAL A 77 7.46 -3.14 -3.36
C VAL A 77 6.75 -3.89 -2.24
N THR A 78 7.41 -4.91 -1.69
CA THR A 78 6.88 -5.67 -0.54
C THR A 78 6.81 -4.82 0.72
N SER A 79 5.82 -5.09 1.59
CA SER A 79 5.71 -4.47 2.91
C SER A 79 6.81 -4.89 3.88
N GLN A 80 7.58 -5.93 3.55
CA GLN A 80 8.68 -6.45 4.38
C GLN A 80 10.06 -5.99 3.91
N ILE A 81 10.12 -5.02 3.00
CA ILE A 81 11.39 -4.44 2.57
C ILE A 81 12.08 -3.72 3.74
N ASP A 82 13.38 -3.91 3.86
CA ASP A 82 14.21 -3.04 4.71
C ASP A 82 14.64 -1.83 3.88
N PRO A 83 14.06 -0.64 4.09
CA PRO A 83 14.33 0.52 3.28
C PRO A 83 15.77 1.02 3.36
N THR A 84 16.50 0.63 4.42
CA THR A 84 17.91 1.03 4.61
C THR A 84 18.86 0.26 3.68
N THR A 85 18.40 -0.87 3.13
CA THR A 85 19.17 -1.72 2.22
C THR A 85 18.91 -1.44 0.75
N VAL A 86 17.97 -0.53 0.44
CA VAL A 86 17.61 -0.22 -0.95
C VAL A 86 18.70 0.67 -1.56
N SER A 87 19.18 0.29 -2.74
CA SER A 87 20.13 1.07 -3.52
C SER A 87 19.68 1.24 -4.96
N PHE A 88 20.04 2.35 -5.55
CA PHE A 88 19.76 2.68 -6.96
C PHE A 88 21.06 2.89 -7.71
N SER A 89 21.09 2.43 -8.94
CA SER A 89 22.20 2.66 -9.85
C SER A 89 21.69 2.87 -11.28
N THR A 90 22.46 3.56 -12.08
CA THR A 90 22.23 3.78 -13.53
C THR A 90 23.33 3.09 -14.34
N PRO A 91 23.29 1.74 -14.47
CA PRO A 91 24.42 0.97 -15.02
C PRO A 91 24.75 1.34 -16.46
N ASN A 92 23.71 1.65 -17.30
CA ASN A 92 23.90 1.98 -18.71
C ASN A 92 24.35 3.44 -18.94
N ASN A 93 24.16 4.31 -17.97
CA ASN A 93 24.60 5.72 -18.02
C ASN A 93 24.97 6.20 -16.61
N PRO A 94 26.17 5.82 -16.11
CA PRO A 94 26.64 6.23 -14.79
C PRO A 94 26.64 7.75 -14.64
N GLY A 95 25.97 8.24 -13.60
CA GLY A 95 25.84 9.68 -13.39
C GLY A 95 24.65 10.36 -14.10
N ALA A 96 23.80 9.61 -14.81
CA ALA A 96 22.58 10.17 -15.40
C ALA A 96 21.59 10.66 -14.37
N ALA A 97 21.63 10.12 -13.13
CA ALA A 97 20.83 10.60 -12.04
C ALA A 97 21.50 10.35 -10.68
N TYR A 98 21.17 11.21 -9.73
CA TYR A 98 21.62 11.12 -8.33
C TYR A 98 20.40 11.04 -7.43
N VAL A 99 20.43 10.11 -6.46
CA VAL A 99 19.41 10.02 -5.43
C VAL A 99 19.62 11.15 -4.42
N LEU A 100 18.61 11.96 -4.21
CA LEU A 100 18.61 13.05 -3.22
C LEU A 100 17.95 12.63 -1.93
N ASP A 101 16.88 11.82 -2.01
CA ASP A 101 16.11 11.37 -0.87
C ASP A 101 15.40 10.05 -1.18
N GLN A 102 15.18 9.24 -0.14
CA GLN A 102 14.44 7.98 -0.20
C GLN A 102 13.46 7.91 0.95
N ASN A 103 12.21 7.60 0.66
CA ASN A 103 11.16 7.49 1.66
C ASN A 103 10.33 6.23 1.43
N TYR A 104 10.21 5.40 2.46
CA TYR A 104 9.35 4.23 2.45
C TYR A 104 8.03 4.55 3.14
N GLN A 105 6.95 4.54 2.38
CA GLN A 105 5.60 4.81 2.85
C GLN A 105 4.87 3.48 3.06
N PHE A 106 4.62 3.12 4.31
CA PHE A 106 4.06 1.83 4.72
C PHE A 106 2.80 1.93 5.58
N ASP A 107 2.24 3.12 5.76
CA ASP A 107 1.03 3.32 6.58
C ASP A 107 -0.22 2.78 5.87
N ILE A 108 -0.22 1.45 5.69
CA ILE A 108 -1.30 0.73 5.01
C ILE A 108 -2.56 0.76 5.85
N VAL A 109 -3.69 0.95 5.16
CA VAL A 109 -5.02 0.93 5.76
C VAL A 109 -5.29 -0.40 6.47
N SER A 110 -5.75 -0.31 7.72
CA SER A 110 -6.30 -1.43 8.50
C SER A 110 -7.49 -0.93 9.30
N THR A 111 -8.32 -1.85 9.78
CA THR A 111 -9.47 -1.49 10.62
C THR A 111 -9.05 -0.70 11.86
N GLU A 112 -7.97 -1.10 12.53
CA GLU A 112 -7.46 -0.42 13.71
C GLU A 112 -7.01 1.01 13.40
N LYS A 113 -6.30 1.20 12.29
CA LYS A 113 -5.85 2.54 11.86
C LYS A 113 -7.01 3.42 11.43
N LEU A 114 -8.01 2.85 10.76
CA LEU A 114 -9.24 3.58 10.43
C LEU A 114 -9.94 4.03 11.71
N LEU A 115 -10.18 3.12 12.64
CA LEU A 115 -10.80 3.44 13.93
C LEU A 115 -10.02 4.52 14.68
N ALA A 116 -8.69 4.40 14.77
CA ALA A 116 -7.84 5.39 15.42
C ALA A 116 -7.96 6.79 14.79
N LYS A 117 -7.97 6.87 13.45
CA LYS A 117 -8.10 8.15 12.73
C LYS A 117 -9.51 8.73 12.79
N TYR A 118 -10.52 7.90 13.03
CA TYR A 118 -11.91 8.34 13.14
C TYR A 118 -12.37 8.67 14.57
N VAL A 119 -11.49 8.56 15.56
CA VAL A 119 -11.79 9.08 16.89
C VAL A 119 -12.12 10.58 16.80
N GLY A 120 -13.27 10.95 17.33
CA GLY A 120 -13.82 12.31 17.23
C GLY A 120 -14.66 12.57 15.98
N GLN A 121 -14.83 11.62 15.07
CA GLN A 121 -15.60 11.74 13.83
C GLN A 121 -16.82 10.82 13.81
N GLN A 122 -17.71 11.04 12.83
CA GLN A 122 -18.92 10.24 12.64
C GLN A 122 -18.58 8.87 12.05
N VAL A 123 -19.22 7.84 12.59
CA VAL A 123 -19.18 6.46 12.11
C VAL A 123 -20.58 5.86 12.15
N ILE A 124 -20.78 4.79 11.37
CA ILE A 124 -21.96 3.94 11.45
C ILE A 124 -21.52 2.55 11.87
N VAL A 125 -22.11 2.03 12.96
CA VAL A 125 -21.78 0.72 13.51
C VAL A 125 -22.99 -0.19 13.40
N GLU A 126 -22.78 -1.40 12.94
CA GLU A 126 -23.82 -2.44 12.91
C GLU A 126 -23.48 -3.50 13.96
N GLN A 127 -24.50 -3.90 14.69
CA GLN A 127 -24.42 -4.93 15.71
C GLN A 127 -25.64 -5.82 15.70
N THR A 128 -25.45 -7.12 15.71
CA THR A 128 -26.53 -8.11 15.90
C THR A 128 -26.52 -8.55 17.37
N SER A 129 -27.63 -8.33 18.05
CA SER A 129 -27.81 -8.76 19.43
C SER A 129 -29.18 -9.42 19.62
N GLY A 130 -29.20 -10.64 20.13
CA GLY A 130 -30.46 -11.38 20.32
C GLY A 130 -31.23 -11.64 19.03
N GLY A 131 -30.57 -11.80 17.89
CA GLY A 131 -31.17 -11.99 16.58
C GLY A 131 -31.78 -10.72 15.94
N LYS A 132 -31.52 -9.55 16.52
CA LYS A 132 -31.94 -8.26 16.00
C LYS A 132 -30.75 -7.43 15.57
N ASN A 133 -30.81 -6.89 14.34
CA ASN A 133 -29.80 -5.97 13.84
C ASN A 133 -30.09 -4.56 14.38
N LYS A 134 -29.07 -3.93 14.93
CA LYS A 134 -29.09 -2.54 15.40
C LYS A 134 -28.03 -1.75 14.63
N THR A 135 -28.44 -0.65 14.03
CA THR A 135 -27.54 0.33 13.39
C THR A 135 -27.39 1.51 14.36
N ILE A 136 -26.16 1.85 14.69
CA ILE A 136 -25.79 2.94 15.59
C ILE A 136 -25.00 3.96 14.78
N GLN A 137 -25.55 5.16 14.67
CA GLN A 137 -24.86 6.28 14.03
C GLN A 137 -24.45 7.30 15.08
N GLY A 138 -23.19 7.68 15.09
CA GLY A 138 -22.71 8.61 16.10
C GLY A 138 -21.22 8.92 15.96
N LYS A 139 -20.73 9.73 16.89
CA LYS A 139 -19.35 10.14 16.99
C LYS A 139 -18.55 9.07 17.72
N LEU A 140 -17.50 8.55 17.09
CA LEU A 140 -16.56 7.64 17.73
C LEU A 140 -15.74 8.38 18.80
N LEU A 141 -15.86 7.96 20.06
CA LEU A 141 -15.15 8.60 21.19
C LEU A 141 -13.87 7.87 21.57
N GLY A 142 -13.80 6.55 21.34
CA GLY A 142 -12.64 5.74 21.71
C GLY A 142 -12.72 4.32 21.18
N THR A 143 -11.59 3.61 21.29
CA THR A 143 -11.40 2.26 20.73
C THR A 143 -10.75 1.26 21.70
N ASN A 144 -10.51 1.67 22.95
CA ASN A 144 -9.87 0.81 23.95
C ASN A 144 -10.91 -0.15 24.59
N GLY A 145 -10.69 -1.46 24.41
CA GLY A 145 -11.57 -2.48 24.98
C GLY A 145 -12.92 -2.61 24.27
N GLY A 146 -13.00 -2.17 23.01
CA GLY A 146 -14.20 -2.08 22.20
C GLY A 146 -14.31 -0.71 21.55
N ILE A 147 -15.45 -0.37 20.98
CA ILE A 147 -15.71 0.97 20.45
C ILE A 147 -16.70 1.73 21.34
N ILE A 148 -16.45 3.01 21.54
CA ILE A 148 -17.30 3.90 22.32
C ILE A 148 -17.87 4.93 21.36
N VAL A 149 -19.21 4.97 21.23
CA VAL A 149 -19.91 5.85 20.30
C VAL A 149 -20.87 6.74 21.05
N GLN A 150 -20.83 8.02 20.77
CA GLN A 150 -21.86 8.97 21.20
C GLN A 150 -22.91 9.11 20.07
N GLU A 151 -24.11 8.64 20.34
CA GLU A 151 -25.25 8.77 19.41
C GLU A 151 -25.66 10.25 19.23
N LEU A 152 -26.41 10.51 18.18
CA LEU A 152 -26.97 11.86 17.90
C LEU A 152 -27.88 12.37 19.01
N THR A 153 -28.48 11.46 19.77
CA THR A 153 -29.30 11.78 20.96
C THR A 153 -28.49 12.25 22.17
N GLY A 154 -27.14 12.14 22.11
CA GLY A 154 -26.23 12.43 23.21
C GLY A 154 -25.87 11.21 24.06
N SER A 155 -26.57 10.09 23.91
CA SER A 155 -26.28 8.85 24.64
C SER A 155 -24.91 8.30 24.25
N VAL A 156 -24.16 7.79 25.24
CA VAL A 156 -22.85 7.14 25.00
C VAL A 156 -23.03 5.63 25.17
N ILE A 157 -22.63 4.89 24.14
CA ILE A 157 -22.74 3.44 24.07
C ILE A 157 -21.33 2.84 23.95
N THR A 158 -21.05 1.82 24.76
CA THR A 158 -19.85 1.00 24.61
C THR A 158 -20.21 -0.34 23.99
N LEU A 159 -19.52 -0.71 22.91
CA LEU A 159 -19.71 -1.94 22.16
C LEU A 159 -18.44 -2.79 22.27
N ASN A 160 -18.51 -3.89 22.98
CA ASN A 160 -17.41 -4.86 23.10
C ASN A 160 -17.30 -5.77 21.85
N SER A 161 -18.42 -5.91 21.12
CA SER A 161 -18.50 -6.62 19.85
C SER A 161 -19.40 -5.86 18.89
N TYR A 162 -19.07 -5.91 17.61
CA TYR A 162 -19.83 -5.32 16.51
C TYR A 162 -19.57 -6.14 15.23
N ASP A 163 -20.50 -6.09 14.30
CA ASP A 163 -20.41 -6.84 13.05
C ASP A 163 -19.65 -6.04 11.99
N SER A 164 -19.96 -4.75 11.89
CA SER A 164 -19.29 -3.84 10.95
C SER A 164 -19.18 -2.41 11.48
N VAL A 165 -18.18 -1.69 10.96
CA VAL A 165 -18.07 -0.23 11.11
C VAL A 165 -17.90 0.38 9.74
N ALA A 166 -18.80 1.28 9.36
CA ALA A 166 -18.70 2.04 8.13
C ALA A 166 -18.14 3.44 8.40
N PHE A 167 -17.18 3.82 7.56
CA PHE A 167 -16.51 5.11 7.59
C PHE A 167 -16.92 5.92 6.37
N PRO A 168 -17.15 7.24 6.47
CA PRO A 168 -17.57 8.08 5.36
C PRO A 168 -16.59 8.12 4.19
N SER A 169 -15.29 8.04 4.47
CA SER A 169 -14.23 8.11 3.45
C SER A 169 -12.92 7.49 3.97
N LEU A 170 -11.96 7.28 3.09
CA LEU A 170 -10.60 6.96 3.51
C LEU A 170 -9.91 8.24 4.01
N PRO A 171 -9.46 8.28 5.29
CA PRO A 171 -8.80 9.46 5.84
C PRO A 171 -7.42 9.66 5.21
N GLY A 172 -7.00 10.92 5.10
CA GLY A 172 -5.68 11.24 4.59
C GLY A 172 -4.54 10.59 5.41
N GLY A 173 -3.46 10.25 4.71
CA GLY A 173 -2.26 9.64 5.30
C GLY A 173 -2.30 8.12 5.42
N LEU A 174 -3.43 7.45 5.11
CA LEU A 174 -3.46 6.00 4.94
C LEU A 174 -3.31 5.63 3.46
N LEU A 175 -2.57 4.57 3.21
CA LEU A 175 -2.27 4.07 1.88
C LEU A 175 -2.96 2.72 1.64
N THR A 176 -3.36 2.45 0.41
CA THR A 176 -3.89 1.13 0.02
C THR A 176 -2.77 0.16 -0.39
N LYS A 177 -1.58 0.68 -0.69
CA LYS A 177 -0.37 -0.08 -1.03
C LYS A 177 0.85 0.61 -0.45
N THR A 178 1.88 -0.18 -0.14
CA THR A 178 3.20 0.37 0.19
C THR A 178 3.79 1.11 -1.01
N ASN A 179 4.49 2.21 -0.75
CA ASN A 179 5.23 2.93 -1.78
C ASN A 179 6.67 3.12 -1.33
N PHE A 180 7.60 2.92 -2.24
CA PHE A 180 8.96 3.39 -2.10
C PHE A 180 9.13 4.61 -2.99
N VAL A 181 9.40 5.75 -2.38
CA VAL A 181 9.50 7.05 -3.05
C VAL A 181 10.95 7.45 -3.09
N VAL A 182 11.46 7.79 -4.27
CA VAL A 182 12.83 8.23 -4.48
C VAL A 182 12.81 9.57 -5.18
N VAL A 183 13.46 10.54 -4.56
CA VAL A 183 13.70 11.85 -5.19
C VAL A 183 15.05 11.78 -5.88
N ILE A 184 15.05 11.98 -7.19
CA ILE A 184 16.27 11.96 -7.99
C ILE A 184 16.48 13.29 -8.71
N LYS A 185 17.74 13.56 -9.05
CA LYS A 185 18.16 14.68 -9.89
C LYS A 185 18.83 14.11 -11.14
N GLY A 186 18.26 14.43 -12.29
CA GLY A 186 18.84 14.15 -13.62
C GLY A 186 19.56 15.36 -14.20
#